data_d6c8efafa0f9e3e9eb736723abf7b128
#
_entry.id   d6c8efafa0f9e3e9eb736723abf7b128
#
_cell.length_a   1.000
_cell.length_b   1.000
_cell.length_c   1.000
_cell.angle_alpha   90.00
_cell.angle_beta   90.00
_cell.angle_gamma   90.00
#
_symmetry.space_group_name_H-M   'P 1'
#
loop_
_entity.id
_entity.type
_entity.pdbx_description
1 polymer ?
#
loop_
_entity_poly.entity_id
_entity_poly.type
_entity_poly.pdbx_seq_one_letter_code
_entity_poly.pdbx_strand_id
1 'polypeptide(L)'
;MCIEDPFERTPRILLSSDNHQRVSPLRNALLRAGFTVDLASDYRHLELLWHELRHDVVLFEVSHAGSVELATQSAIRIKRQDAKQFVAYLADASLQAVGLIGDAIFSRDAQRLPQALRKVLAEQL
;
A
#
# COMPACT_ATOMS: atom_id res chain seq x y z
N MET A 1 -11.55 30.79 12.98
CA MET A 1 -11.86 29.93 11.82
C MET A 1 -10.72 28.96 11.57
N CYS A 2 -11.05 27.73 11.50
CA CYS A 2 -10.05 26.75 11.21
C CYS A 2 -9.81 26.70 9.69
N ILE A 3 -8.65 27.14 9.28
CA ILE A 3 -8.26 26.97 7.89
C ILE A 3 -7.80 25.54 7.76
N GLU A 4 -8.39 24.80 6.86
CA GLU A 4 -7.94 23.45 6.61
C GLU A 4 -6.48 23.47 6.18
N ASP A 5 -5.66 22.79 6.96
CA ASP A 5 -4.28 22.59 6.60
C ASP A 5 -4.23 21.71 5.35
N PRO A 6 -3.62 22.16 4.25
CA PRO A 6 -3.51 21.31 3.06
C PRO A 6 -2.75 20.02 3.33
N PHE A 7 -2.01 19.93 4.44
CA PHE A 7 -1.32 18.71 4.83
C PHE A 7 -2.20 17.75 5.63
N GLU A 8 -3.42 18.20 6.02
CA GLU A 8 -4.38 17.36 6.71
C GLU A 8 -5.30 16.59 5.75
N ARG A 9 -5.04 16.67 4.47
CA ARG A 9 -5.80 15.88 3.52
C ARG A 9 -5.70 14.40 3.87
N THR A 10 -6.78 13.68 3.63
CA THR A 10 -6.82 12.24 3.86
C THR A 10 -5.78 11.53 2.98
N PRO A 11 -4.86 10.76 3.56
CA PRO A 11 -3.92 10.00 2.74
C PRO A 11 -4.64 9.01 1.84
N ARG A 12 -4.15 8.87 0.62
CA ARG A 12 -4.74 7.99 -0.38
C ARG A 12 -3.88 6.76 -0.54
N ILE A 13 -4.50 5.61 -0.33
CA ILE A 13 -3.84 4.31 -0.38
C ILE A 13 -4.32 3.56 -1.61
N LEU A 14 -3.37 3.00 -2.37
CA LEU A 14 -3.69 2.08 -3.45
C LEU A 14 -3.35 0.67 -2.98
N LEU A 15 -4.35 -0.18 -2.88
CA LEU A 15 -4.21 -1.52 -2.33
C LEU A 15 -4.48 -2.56 -3.39
N SER A 16 -3.60 -3.54 -3.52
CA SER A 16 -3.85 -4.73 -4.31
C SER A 16 -3.59 -5.98 -3.49
N SER A 17 -4.26 -7.07 -3.85
CA SER A 17 -4.14 -8.33 -3.15
C SER A 17 -4.20 -9.48 -4.14
N ASP A 18 -3.45 -10.53 -3.84
CA ASP A 18 -3.55 -11.80 -4.56
C ASP A 18 -4.71 -12.66 -4.03
N ASN A 19 -5.42 -12.19 -3.00
CA ASN A 19 -6.53 -12.88 -2.41
C ASN A 19 -7.65 -11.91 -2.04
N HIS A 20 -8.68 -11.85 -2.87
CA HIS A 20 -9.80 -10.92 -2.70
C HIS A 20 -10.58 -11.14 -1.40
N GLN A 21 -10.58 -12.34 -0.85
CA GLN A 21 -11.29 -12.62 0.40
C GLN A 21 -10.60 -11.99 1.61
N ARG A 22 -9.29 -11.85 1.56
CA ARG A 22 -8.49 -11.30 2.65
C ARG A 22 -8.37 -9.78 2.62
N VAL A 23 -8.63 -9.19 1.46
CA VAL A 23 -8.42 -7.75 1.30
C VAL A 23 -9.47 -6.92 2.00
N SER A 24 -10.71 -7.44 2.12
CA SER A 24 -11.81 -6.68 2.70
C SER A 24 -11.57 -6.24 4.15
N PRO A 25 -11.07 -7.10 5.06
CA PRO A 25 -10.76 -6.65 6.41
C PRO A 25 -9.70 -5.56 6.46
N LEU A 26 -8.68 -5.66 5.61
CA LEU A 26 -7.62 -4.65 5.52
C LEU A 26 -8.17 -3.33 5.00
N ARG A 27 -8.92 -3.37 3.92
CA ARG A 27 -9.56 -2.20 3.34
C ARG A 27 -10.48 -1.52 4.35
N ASN A 28 -11.32 -2.29 5.04
CA ASN A 28 -12.25 -1.74 6.01
C ASN A 28 -11.53 -1.10 7.19
N ALA A 29 -10.45 -1.71 7.67
CA ALA A 29 -9.66 -1.13 8.75
C ALA A 29 -9.04 0.21 8.34
N LEU A 30 -8.53 0.31 7.13
CA LEU A 30 -7.96 1.55 6.62
C LEU A 30 -9.03 2.64 6.46
N LEU A 31 -10.20 2.28 5.91
CA LEU A 31 -11.30 3.22 5.76
C LEU A 31 -11.76 3.76 7.11
N ARG A 32 -11.91 2.87 8.12
CA ARG A 32 -12.31 3.29 9.46
C ARG A 32 -11.29 4.20 10.13
N ALA A 33 -10.03 4.06 9.76
CA ALA A 33 -8.96 4.89 10.29
C ALA A 33 -8.84 6.25 9.59
N GLY A 34 -9.66 6.51 8.57
CA GLY A 34 -9.69 7.79 7.88
C GLY A 34 -8.90 7.85 6.60
N PHE A 35 -8.38 6.72 6.12
CA PHE A 35 -7.68 6.69 4.82
C PHE A 35 -8.68 6.58 3.68
N THR A 36 -8.32 7.15 2.55
CA THR A 36 -8.99 6.88 1.27
C THR A 36 -8.31 5.68 0.64
N VAL A 37 -9.09 4.67 0.24
CA VAL A 37 -8.53 3.43 -0.30
C VAL A 37 -9.11 3.16 -1.67
N ASP A 38 -8.24 3.01 -2.67
CA ASP A 38 -8.59 2.51 -3.99
C ASP A 38 -8.10 1.07 -4.07
N LEU A 39 -8.97 0.17 -4.50
CA LEU A 39 -8.66 -1.25 -4.60
C LEU A 39 -8.44 -1.64 -6.04
N ALA A 40 -7.27 -2.18 -6.34
CA ALA A 40 -6.95 -2.67 -7.67
C ALA A 40 -7.29 -4.16 -7.78
N SER A 41 -7.82 -4.56 -8.91
CA SER A 41 -8.20 -5.96 -9.16
C SER A 41 -6.99 -6.85 -9.49
N ASP A 42 -5.94 -6.27 -10.07
CA ASP A 42 -4.69 -6.95 -10.38
C ASP A 42 -3.58 -5.92 -10.51
N TYR A 43 -2.36 -6.37 -10.79
CA TYR A 43 -1.21 -5.46 -10.85
C TYR A 43 -1.25 -4.52 -12.05
N ARG A 44 -1.85 -4.93 -13.14
CA ARG A 44 -2.03 -4.07 -14.31
C ARG A 44 -3.01 -2.94 -14.01
N HIS A 45 -4.12 -3.29 -13.38
CA HIS A 45 -5.12 -2.31 -12.93
C HIS A 45 -4.52 -1.36 -11.91
N LEU A 46 -3.69 -1.89 -11.01
CA LEU A 46 -2.99 -1.09 -10.01
C LEU A 46 -2.14 0.00 -10.67
N GLU A 47 -1.36 -0.35 -11.67
CA GLU A 47 -0.49 0.62 -12.34
C GLU A 47 -1.29 1.68 -13.08
N LEU A 48 -2.43 1.31 -13.68
CA LEU A 48 -3.32 2.28 -14.32
C LEU A 48 -3.91 3.26 -13.32
N LEU A 49 -4.42 2.77 -12.21
CA LEU A 49 -4.98 3.62 -11.15
C LEU A 49 -3.91 4.54 -10.57
N TRP A 50 -2.71 4.04 -10.37
CA TRP A 50 -1.61 4.84 -9.86
C TRP A 50 -1.27 5.99 -10.79
N HIS A 51 -1.24 5.73 -12.08
CA HIS A 51 -1.00 6.78 -13.08
C HIS A 51 -2.06 7.87 -13.05
N GLU A 52 -3.31 7.48 -12.89
CA GLU A 52 -4.42 8.43 -12.96
C GLU A 52 -4.58 9.23 -11.68
N LEU A 53 -4.44 8.59 -10.52
CA LEU A 53 -4.88 9.16 -9.25
C LEU A 53 -3.75 9.61 -8.34
N ARG A 54 -2.57 9.06 -8.50
CA ARG A 54 -1.40 9.40 -7.66
C ARG A 54 -1.67 9.23 -6.17
N HIS A 55 -1.24 8.13 -5.65
CA HIS A 55 -1.49 7.73 -4.27
C HIS A 55 -0.31 8.09 -3.37
N ASP A 56 -0.60 8.29 -2.08
CA ASP A 56 0.46 8.52 -1.09
C ASP A 56 1.23 7.23 -0.81
N VAL A 57 0.53 6.10 -0.81
CA VAL A 57 1.12 4.78 -0.55
C VAL A 57 0.56 3.77 -1.52
N VAL A 58 1.44 2.92 -2.05
CA VAL A 58 1.05 1.73 -2.82
C VAL A 58 1.32 0.52 -1.97
N LEU A 59 0.29 -0.28 -1.70
CA LEU A 59 0.38 -1.48 -0.86
C LEU A 59 0.10 -2.73 -1.68
N PHE A 60 1.02 -3.68 -1.62
CA PHE A 60 0.85 -4.99 -2.21
C PHE A 60 0.66 -6.03 -1.10
N GLU A 61 -0.52 -6.62 -1.01
CA GLU A 61 -0.72 -7.76 -0.14
C GLU A 61 -0.28 -9.02 -0.87
N VAL A 62 0.71 -9.72 -0.33
CA VAL A 62 1.27 -10.92 -0.94
C VAL A 62 1.14 -12.10 0.03
N SER A 63 0.70 -13.24 -0.48
CA SER A 63 0.46 -14.42 0.34
C SER A 63 1.32 -15.63 -0.06
N HIS A 64 2.02 -15.57 -1.19
CA HIS A 64 2.89 -16.66 -1.63
C HIS A 64 4.01 -16.13 -2.53
N ALA A 65 5.02 -16.98 -2.76
CA ALA A 65 6.22 -16.58 -3.49
C ALA A 65 5.94 -16.09 -4.92
N GLY A 66 4.94 -16.67 -5.59
CA GLY A 66 4.59 -16.22 -6.94
C GLY A 66 4.06 -14.81 -6.99
N SER A 67 3.25 -14.42 -6.01
CA SER A 67 2.75 -13.04 -5.93
C SER A 67 3.85 -12.06 -5.51
N VAL A 68 4.83 -12.51 -4.75
CA VAL A 68 5.99 -11.67 -4.41
C VAL A 68 6.72 -11.24 -5.68
N GLU A 69 6.95 -12.16 -6.60
CA GLU A 69 7.64 -11.84 -7.84
C GLU A 69 6.87 -10.82 -8.67
N LEU A 70 5.58 -11.04 -8.86
CA LEU A 70 4.74 -10.14 -9.65
C LEU A 70 4.63 -8.75 -9.00
N ALA A 71 4.45 -8.71 -7.69
CA ALA A 71 4.38 -7.45 -6.95
C ALA A 71 5.71 -6.70 -7.04
N THR A 72 6.82 -7.40 -6.92
CA THR A 72 8.15 -6.78 -7.03
C THR A 72 8.36 -6.16 -8.40
N GLN A 73 7.96 -6.86 -9.47
CA GLN A 73 8.05 -6.31 -10.83
C GLN A 73 7.22 -5.03 -10.98
N SER A 74 6.00 -5.04 -10.45
CA SER A 74 5.14 -3.86 -10.48
C SER A 74 5.74 -2.71 -9.68
N ALA A 75 6.28 -2.99 -8.50
CA ALA A 75 6.94 -1.99 -7.66
C ALA A 75 8.14 -1.36 -8.39
N ILE A 76 8.93 -2.16 -9.08
CA ILE A 76 10.08 -1.66 -9.85
C ILE A 76 9.60 -0.70 -10.94
N ARG A 77 8.56 -1.06 -11.67
CA ARG A 77 8.03 -0.20 -12.74
C ARG A 77 7.54 1.13 -12.18
N ILE A 78 6.84 1.10 -11.05
CA ILE A 78 6.37 2.32 -10.39
C ILE A 78 7.55 3.18 -9.93
N LYS A 79 8.53 2.58 -9.27
CA LYS A 79 9.71 3.30 -8.78
C LYS A 79 10.55 3.90 -9.90
N ARG A 80 10.58 3.27 -11.07
CA ARG A 80 11.28 3.83 -12.23
C ARG A 80 10.63 5.11 -12.74
N GLN A 81 9.31 5.21 -12.60
CA GLN A 81 8.57 6.39 -13.04
C GLN A 81 8.57 7.49 -11.98
N ASP A 82 8.57 7.11 -10.71
CA ASP A 82 8.62 8.03 -9.59
C ASP A 82 9.36 7.37 -8.43
N ALA A 83 10.64 7.69 -8.29
CA ALA A 83 11.48 7.11 -7.25
C ALA A 83 11.03 7.51 -5.84
N LYS A 84 10.24 8.57 -5.70
CA LYS A 84 9.75 9.04 -4.41
C LYS A 84 8.46 8.36 -3.97
N GLN A 85 7.80 7.63 -4.86
CA GLN A 85 6.57 6.94 -4.51
C GLN A 85 6.84 5.91 -3.40
N PHE A 86 6.10 6.03 -2.30
CA PHE A 86 6.22 5.06 -1.21
C PHE A 86 5.49 3.77 -1.60
N VAL A 87 6.23 2.67 -1.61
CA VAL A 87 5.73 1.35 -1.95
C VAL A 87 6.00 0.40 -0.80
N ALA A 88 4.99 -0.31 -0.34
CA ALA A 88 5.11 -1.22 0.77
C ALA A 88 4.38 -2.54 0.50
N TYR A 89 4.71 -3.53 1.28
CA TYR A 89 4.13 -4.87 1.18
C TYR A 89 3.46 -5.26 2.48
N LEU A 90 2.37 -6.02 2.36
CA LEU A 90 1.72 -6.68 3.48
C LEU A 90 2.04 -8.16 3.33
N ALA A 91 2.85 -8.69 4.23
CA ALA A 91 3.34 -10.06 4.09
C ALA A 91 3.55 -10.72 5.45
N ASP A 92 3.40 -12.04 5.47
CA ASP A 92 3.73 -12.83 6.65
C ASP A 92 5.24 -12.89 6.85
N ALA A 93 5.67 -13.23 8.06
CA ALA A 93 7.09 -13.30 8.41
C ALA A 93 7.88 -14.22 7.47
N SER A 94 7.27 -15.31 7.02
CA SER A 94 7.92 -16.25 6.11
C SER A 94 8.25 -15.63 4.75
N LEU A 95 7.43 -14.69 4.28
CA LEU A 95 7.64 -14.01 3.01
C LEU A 95 8.55 -12.80 3.15
N GLN A 96 8.64 -12.23 4.35
CA GLN A 96 9.53 -11.10 4.60
C GLN A 96 10.99 -11.48 4.41
N ALA A 97 11.32 -12.76 4.50
CA ALA A 97 12.68 -13.26 4.33
C ALA A 97 13.12 -13.41 2.87
N VAL A 98 12.22 -13.25 1.88
CA VAL A 98 12.55 -13.49 0.47
C VAL A 98 13.00 -12.23 -0.29
N GLY A 99 13.33 -11.16 0.41
CA GLY A 99 13.96 -10.00 -0.22
C GLY A 99 13.01 -9.13 -1.04
N LEU A 100 11.92 -8.69 -0.44
CA LEU A 100 10.99 -7.78 -1.09
C LEU A 100 11.64 -6.43 -1.36
N ILE A 101 11.45 -5.91 -2.57
CA ILE A 101 11.98 -4.61 -2.97
C ILE A 101 10.90 -3.55 -2.80
N GLY A 102 11.10 -2.65 -1.84
CA GLY A 102 10.18 -1.57 -1.55
C GLY A 102 10.66 -0.78 -0.35
N ASP A 103 9.84 0.16 0.10
CA ASP A 103 10.22 1.07 1.20
C ASP A 103 9.93 0.47 2.58
N ALA A 104 8.94 -0.41 2.68
CA ALA A 104 8.58 -1.01 3.96
C ALA A 104 7.84 -2.33 3.76
N ILE A 105 7.82 -3.14 4.81
CA ILE A 105 7.04 -4.37 4.88
C ILE A 105 6.24 -4.32 6.18
N PHE A 106 4.93 -4.45 6.06
CA PHE A 106 4.03 -4.46 7.21
C PHE A 106 3.41 -5.83 7.43
N SER A 107 3.02 -6.09 8.66
CA SER A 107 2.20 -7.26 8.98
C SER A 107 0.83 -7.14 8.31
N ARG A 108 0.23 -8.28 7.95
CA ARG A 108 -1.13 -8.32 7.41
C ARG A 108 -2.20 -8.21 8.50
N ASP A 109 -1.83 -7.88 9.73
CA ASP A 109 -2.76 -7.67 10.82
C ASP A 109 -3.54 -6.36 10.59
N ALA A 110 -4.82 -6.49 10.28
CA ALA A 110 -5.69 -5.35 9.97
C ALA A 110 -5.81 -4.38 11.15
N GLN A 111 -5.62 -4.84 12.38
CA GLN A 111 -5.71 -3.97 13.55
C GLN A 111 -4.49 -3.08 13.71
N ARG A 112 -3.33 -3.54 13.28
CA ARG A 112 -2.05 -2.82 13.44
C ARG A 112 -1.69 -1.96 12.24
N LEU A 113 -2.21 -2.29 11.07
CA LEU A 113 -1.82 -1.64 9.83
C LEU A 113 -2.05 -0.12 9.83
N PRO A 114 -3.21 0.41 10.25
CA PRO A 114 -3.44 1.85 10.19
C PRO A 114 -2.43 2.65 11.01
N GLN A 115 -2.08 2.19 12.22
CA GLN A 115 -1.10 2.89 13.05
C GLN A 115 0.29 2.83 12.43
N ALA A 116 0.68 1.68 11.88
CA ALA A 116 1.96 1.53 11.23
C ALA A 116 2.09 2.47 10.04
N LEU A 117 1.04 2.59 9.23
CA LEU A 117 1.02 3.51 8.09
C LEU A 117 1.10 4.97 8.54
N ARG A 118 0.36 5.35 9.56
CA ARG A 118 0.40 6.72 10.07
C ARG A 118 1.80 7.11 10.54
N LYS A 119 2.45 6.19 11.23
CA LYS A 119 3.81 6.41 11.71
C LYS A 119 4.78 6.65 10.55
N VAL A 120 4.71 5.80 9.53
CA VAL A 120 5.58 5.91 8.37
C VAL A 120 5.29 7.19 7.59
N LEU A 121 4.03 7.53 7.38
CA LEU A 121 3.67 8.75 6.65
C LEU A 121 4.12 10.00 7.41
N ALA A 122 4.06 10.00 8.73
CA ALA A 122 4.56 11.11 9.53
C ALA A 122 6.08 11.27 9.38
N GLU A 123 6.81 10.18 9.24
CA GLU A 123 8.25 10.21 9.04
C GLU A 123 8.65 10.67 7.63
N GLN A 124 7.75 10.53 6.65
CA GLN A 124 8.01 10.98 5.29
C GLN A 124 7.81 12.48 5.10
N LEU A 125 7.11 13.11 6.02
CA LEU A 125 6.93 14.55 6.02
C LEU A 125 8.11 15.23 6.72
#